data_e8c80181638678d4f42195df6a5c339c
#
_entry.id   e8c80181638678d4f42195df6a5c339c
#
_cell.length_a   1.000
_cell.length_b   1.000
_cell.length_c   1.000
_cell.angle_alpha   90.00
_cell.angle_beta   90.00
_cell.angle_gamma   90.00
#
_symmetry.space_group_name_H-M   'P 1'
#
loop_
_entity.id
_entity.type
_entity.pdbx_description
1 polymer ?
#
loop_
_entity_poly.entity_id
_entity_poly.type
_entity_poly.pdbx_seq_one_letter_code
_entity_poly.pdbx_strand_id
1 'polypeptide(L)' 'MKAKIYVTLKRGVLDPQGKAIRASLSHLGIDGVEDVRVGKFMEVTLKEIGVEEARRRLDEACRRLLANTVIEEYRIEIGG' A
#
# COMPACT_ATOMS: atom_id res chain seq x y z
N MET A 1 10.64 -17.70 -1.12
CA MET A 1 10.29 -16.62 -2.05
C MET A 1 9.82 -15.39 -1.29
N LYS A 2 9.95 -14.25 -1.88
CA LYS A 2 9.55 -12.98 -1.27
C LYS A 2 8.48 -12.29 -2.09
N ALA A 3 7.62 -11.55 -1.39
CA ALA A 3 6.60 -10.74 -2.03
C ALA A 3 6.54 -9.37 -1.36
N LYS A 4 6.10 -8.38 -2.12
CA LYS A 4 5.88 -7.02 -1.63
C LYS A 4 4.41 -6.69 -1.81
N ILE A 5 3.81 -6.12 -0.78
CA ILE A 5 2.41 -5.72 -0.82
C ILE A 5 2.32 -4.23 -0.52
N TYR A 6 1.67 -3.52 -1.42
CA TYR A 6 1.43 -2.08 -1.30
C TYR A 6 -0.06 -1.87 -1.08
N VAL A 7 -0.41 -1.20 0.02
CA VAL A 7 -1.80 -0.90 0.34
C VAL A 7 -1.97 0.61 0.39
N THR A 8 -2.87 1.14 -0.41
CA THR A 8 -3.13 2.57 -0.51
C THR A 8 -4.62 2.85 -0.45
N LEU A 9 -4.98 4.07 -0.08
CA LEU A 9 -6.38 4.50 -0.11
C LEU A 9 -6.87 4.60 -1.55
N LYS A 10 -8.12 4.22 -1.78
CA LYS A 10 -8.77 4.40 -3.08
C LYS A 10 -8.87 5.87 -3.41
N ARG A 11 -8.92 6.20 -4.69
CA ARG A 11 -9.16 7.57 -5.14
C ARG A 11 -10.52 8.03 -4.60
N GLY A 12 -10.57 9.28 -4.20
CA GLY A 12 -11.78 9.86 -3.63
C GLY A 12 -11.95 9.63 -2.13
N VAL A 13 -11.15 8.75 -1.52
CA VAL A 13 -11.11 8.60 -0.07
C VAL A 13 -10.16 9.65 0.49
N LEU A 14 -10.65 10.43 1.46
CA LEU A 14 -9.87 11.46 2.10
C LEU A 14 -8.71 10.86 2.88
N ASP A 15 -7.54 11.47 2.74
CA ASP A 15 -6.33 11.07 3.47
C ASP A 15 -5.89 12.21 4.41
N PRO A 16 -6.39 12.21 5.67
CA PRO A 16 -6.02 13.28 6.62
C PRO A 16 -4.52 13.31 6.92
N GLN A 17 -3.86 12.15 6.95
CA GLN A 17 -2.43 12.07 7.20
C GLN A 17 -1.64 12.66 6.04
N GLY A 18 -2.00 12.35 4.82
CA GLY A 18 -1.37 12.92 3.64
C GLY A 18 -1.55 14.43 3.57
N LYS A 19 -2.73 14.94 3.91
CA LYS A 19 -2.99 16.37 3.96
C LYS A 19 -2.14 17.07 5.01
N ALA A 20 -1.99 16.48 6.18
CA ALA A 20 -1.14 17.03 7.24
C ALA A 20 0.33 17.08 6.82
N ILE A 21 0.81 16.04 6.14
CA ILE A 21 2.17 16.01 5.62
C ILE A 21 2.38 17.10 4.58
N ARG A 22 1.43 17.25 3.66
CA ARG A 22 1.51 18.30 2.64
C ARG A 22 1.60 19.69 3.26
N ALA A 23 0.77 19.96 4.26
CA ALA A 23 0.80 21.24 4.96
C ALA A 23 2.15 21.48 5.64
N SER A 24 2.68 20.44 6.28
CA SER A 24 3.99 20.53 6.93
C SER A 24 5.12 20.81 5.96
N LEU A 25 5.08 20.17 4.79
CA LEU A 25 6.07 20.42 3.74
C LEU A 25 6.04 21.87 3.28
N SER A 26 4.86 22.44 3.14
CA SER A 26 4.70 23.85 2.78
C SER A 26 5.30 24.77 3.85
N HIS A 27 5.06 24.46 5.13
CA HIS A 27 5.64 25.22 6.25
C HIS A 27 7.16 25.13 6.27
N LEU A 28 7.73 24.04 5.81
CA LEU A 28 9.19 23.86 5.73
C LEU A 28 9.80 24.55 4.51
N GLY A 29 8.99 25.19 3.68
CA GLY A 29 9.46 25.83 2.47
C GLY A 29 9.72 24.90 1.30
N ILE A 30 9.21 23.67 1.37
CA ILE A 30 9.32 22.69 0.29
C ILE A 30 8.13 22.89 -0.64
N ASP A 31 8.37 23.60 -1.73
CA ASP A 31 7.32 23.98 -2.66
C ASP A 31 7.07 22.95 -3.75
N GLY A 32 5.93 23.05 -4.42
CA GLY A 32 5.62 22.23 -5.59
C GLY A 32 4.96 20.89 -5.27
N VAL A 33 4.71 20.59 -3.99
CA VAL A 33 4.01 19.36 -3.60
C VAL A 33 2.51 19.63 -3.67
N GLU A 34 1.84 19.02 -4.63
CA GLU A 34 0.41 19.21 -4.83
C GLU A 34 -0.44 18.24 -4.00
N ASP A 35 0.05 17.03 -3.79
CA ASP A 35 -0.70 16.01 -3.05
C ASP A 35 0.26 15.04 -2.38
N VAL A 36 -0.19 14.47 -1.27
CA VAL A 36 0.54 13.42 -0.56
C VAL A 36 -0.47 12.35 -0.15
N ARG A 37 -0.19 11.11 -0.52
CA ARG A 37 -1.01 9.96 -0.16
C ARG A 37 -0.16 9.01 0.68
N VAL A 38 -0.67 8.58 1.81
CA VAL A 38 0.04 7.69 2.71
C VAL A 38 -0.52 6.28 2.55
N GLY A 39 0.37 5.29 2.57
CA GLY A 39 -0.04 3.90 2.47
C GLY A 39 0.84 3.00 3.30
N LYS A 40 0.58 1.69 3.21
CA LYS A 40 1.36 0.67 3.90
C LYS A 40 2.18 -0.13 2.89
N PHE A 41 3.36 -0.52 3.31
CA PHE A 41 4.23 -1.41 2.54
C PHE A 41 4.60 -2.60 3.43
N MET A 42 4.42 -3.81 2.89
CA MET A 42 4.75 -5.04 3.61
C MET A 42 5.65 -5.94 2.77
N GLU A 43 6.66 -6.51 3.41
CA GLU A 43 7.47 -7.55 2.81
C GLU A 43 7.06 -8.89 3.43
N VAL A 44 6.75 -9.86 2.58
CA VAL A 44 6.29 -11.17 3.03
C VAL A 44 7.26 -12.23 2.52
N THR A 45 7.75 -13.06 3.42
CA THR A 45 8.59 -14.20 3.06
C THR A 45 7.74 -15.45 3.11
N LEU A 46 7.72 -16.19 2.00
CA LEU A 46 6.92 -17.40 1.84
C LEU A 46 7.82 -18.59 1.55
N LYS A 47 7.30 -19.77 1.81
CA LYS A 47 7.91 -21.00 1.31
C LYS A 47 7.83 -21.01 -0.21
N GLU A 48 8.68 -21.81 -0.85
CA GLU A 48 8.66 -21.96 -2.30
C GLU A 48 7.45 -22.81 -2.72
N ILE A 49 6.35 -22.14 -2.94
CA ILE A 49 5.07 -22.79 -3.30
C ILE A 49 4.62 -22.50 -4.73
N GLY A 50 5.47 -21.81 -5.50
CA GLY A 50 5.11 -21.39 -6.85
C GLY A 50 4.43 -20.02 -6.87
N VAL A 51 4.62 -19.30 -7.97
CA VAL A 51 4.15 -17.91 -8.11
C VAL A 51 2.62 -17.84 -8.07
N GLU A 52 1.94 -18.74 -8.78
CA GLU A 52 0.49 -18.69 -8.85
C GLU A 52 -0.16 -18.98 -7.50
N GLU A 53 0.34 -19.98 -6.78
CA GLU A 53 -0.17 -20.30 -5.45
C GLU A 53 0.14 -19.19 -4.45
N ALA A 54 1.32 -18.62 -4.52
CA ALA A 54 1.69 -17.49 -3.68
C ALA A 54 0.76 -16.30 -3.92
N ARG A 55 0.50 -15.98 -5.17
CA ARG A 55 -0.40 -14.88 -5.52
C ARG A 55 -1.82 -15.11 -4.99
N ARG A 56 -2.32 -16.32 -5.13
CA ARG A 56 -3.65 -16.67 -4.65
C ARG A 56 -3.75 -16.50 -3.13
N ARG A 57 -2.75 -16.99 -2.40
CA ARG A 57 -2.75 -16.87 -0.92
C ARG A 57 -2.59 -15.43 -0.46
N LEU A 58 -1.74 -14.67 -1.12
CA LEU A 58 -1.52 -13.27 -0.76
C LEU A 58 -2.73 -12.40 -1.11
N ASP A 59 -3.39 -12.68 -2.22
CA ASP A 59 -4.62 -11.97 -2.57
C ASP A 59 -5.70 -12.22 -1.53
N GLU A 60 -5.87 -13.46 -1.09
CA GLU A 60 -6.82 -13.79 -0.04
C GLU A 60 -6.44 -13.08 1.27
N ALA A 61 -5.15 -13.07 1.62
CA ALA A 61 -4.67 -12.41 2.82
C ALA A 61 -4.97 -10.91 2.79
N CYS A 62 -4.77 -10.27 1.64
CA CYS A 62 -5.08 -8.84 1.47
C CYS A 62 -6.57 -8.58 1.65
N ARG A 63 -7.42 -9.39 1.02
CA ARG A 63 -8.87 -9.20 1.12
C ARG A 63 -9.42 -9.43 2.52
N ARG A 64 -8.82 -10.36 3.26
CA ARG A 64 -9.34 -10.77 4.57
C ARG A 64 -8.70 -10.06 5.75
N LEU A 65 -7.49 -9.53 5.59
CA LEU A 65 -6.74 -9.00 6.73
C LEU A 65 -5.91 -7.77 6.40
N LEU A 66 -5.11 -7.81 5.33
CA LEU A 66 -4.05 -6.83 5.14
C LEU A 66 -4.54 -5.49 4.62
N ALA A 67 -5.67 -5.47 3.94
CA ALA A 67 -6.27 -4.26 3.40
C ALA A 67 -7.75 -4.18 3.77
N ASN A 68 -8.23 -2.97 4.01
CA ASN A 68 -9.66 -2.70 4.16
C ASN A 68 -10.21 -2.37 2.78
N THR A 69 -10.76 -3.34 2.09
CA THR A 69 -11.17 -3.21 0.69
C THR A 69 -12.34 -2.26 0.45
N VAL A 70 -12.97 -1.77 1.51
CA VAL A 70 -13.99 -0.73 1.38
C VAL A 70 -13.34 0.61 1.01
N ILE A 71 -12.19 0.92 1.61
CA ILE A 71 -11.52 2.21 1.43
C ILE A 71 -10.11 2.10 0.85
N GLU A 72 -9.55 0.89 0.78
CA GLU A 72 -8.17 0.67 0.33
C GLU A 72 -8.13 -0.24 -0.89
N GLU A 73 -7.09 -0.08 -1.67
CA GLU A 73 -6.71 -0.99 -2.73
C GLU A 73 -5.30 -1.50 -2.47
N TYR A 74 -4.91 -2.58 -3.14
CA TYR A 74 -3.61 -3.18 -2.89
C TYR A 74 -2.99 -3.69 -4.19
N ARG A 75 -1.67 -3.82 -4.17
CA ARG A 75 -0.90 -4.36 -5.27
C ARG A 75 0.12 -5.36 -4.71
N ILE A 76 0.26 -6.49 -5.37
CA ILE A 76 1.16 -7.57 -4.97
C ILE A 76 2.25 -7.73 -6.02
N GLU A 77 3.52 -7.72 -5.58
CA GLU A 77 4.66 -8.03 -6.43
C GLU A 77 5.33 -9.28 -5.85
N ILE A 78 5.50 -10.30 -6.67
CA ILE A 78 6.14 -11.55 -6.26
C ILE A 78 7.44 -11.70 -7.01
N GLY A 79 8.52 -12.04 -6.28
CA GLY A 79 9.81 -12.24 -6.88
C GLY A 79 10.93 -11.59 -6.09
N GLY A 80 12.09 -11.83 -6.52
CA GLY A 80 13.27 -11.24 -5.96
C GLY A 80 13.90 -12.00 -4.86
#